data_7d596f07957dcb268abd1fc410d9d88a
#
_entry.id   7d596f07957dcb268abd1fc410d9d88a
#
_cell.length_a   1.000
_cell.length_b   1.000
_cell.length_c   1.000
_cell.angle_alpha   90.00
_cell.angle_beta   90.00
_cell.angle_gamma   90.00
#
_symmetry.space_group_name_H-M   'P 1'
#
loop_
_entity.id
_entity.type
_entity.pdbx_description
1 polymer ?
#
loop_
_entity_poly.entity_id
_entity_poly.type
_entity_poly.pdbx_seq_one_letter_code
_entity_poly.pdbx_strand_id
1 'polypeptide(L)'
;MEHELLHIVEQAKVLPKLLENRVKDPVKGITYPQRYIFILLQKYLKDFFKEGAEPRMVGLAGLRGVGKTTLMWQLARYAYNNITTNIWFFNVNSLMNLGYSIQEALLRMEEVLGCKLNVYDKPIVFLFDEVHDDPKWAKTLKILYDECRTAFVIATGSSALLINQTPDLAARMKVEKIYPFKF
;
A
#
# COMPACT_ATOMS: atom_id res chain seq x y z
N MET A 1 -9.86 -9.19 -21.80
CA MET A 1 -8.73 -8.41 -21.28
C MET A 1 -9.17 -7.10 -20.60
N GLU A 2 -9.83 -6.14 -21.27
CA GLU A 2 -10.21 -4.87 -20.61
C GLU A 2 -11.22 -5.04 -19.48
N HIS A 3 -12.24 -5.86 -19.65
CA HIS A 3 -13.23 -6.16 -18.60
C HIS A 3 -12.64 -6.93 -17.41
N GLU A 4 -11.63 -7.75 -17.64
CA GLU A 4 -10.97 -8.53 -16.58
C GLU A 4 -10.18 -7.63 -15.64
N LEU A 5 -9.36 -6.72 -16.16
CA LEU A 5 -8.60 -5.78 -15.34
C LEU A 5 -9.53 -4.83 -14.57
N LEU A 6 -10.62 -4.37 -15.18
CA LEU A 6 -11.61 -3.55 -14.49
C LEU A 6 -12.18 -4.28 -13.26
N HIS A 7 -12.57 -5.55 -13.44
CA HIS A 7 -13.08 -6.36 -12.33
C HIS A 7 -12.04 -6.57 -11.22
N ILE A 8 -10.77 -6.82 -11.58
CA ILE A 8 -9.67 -6.92 -10.62
C ILE A 8 -9.52 -5.63 -9.82
N VAL A 9 -9.58 -4.49 -10.48
CA VAL A 9 -9.47 -3.17 -9.83
C VAL A 9 -10.66 -2.91 -8.93
N GLU A 10 -11.90 -3.20 -9.35
CA GLU A 10 -13.08 -3.07 -8.49
C GLU A 10 -12.96 -3.90 -7.21
N GLN A 11 -12.41 -5.11 -7.32
CA GLN A 11 -12.15 -5.99 -6.17
C GLN A 11 -10.98 -5.55 -5.29
N ALA A 12 -10.10 -4.69 -5.79
CA ALA A 12 -9.00 -4.15 -5.01
C ALA A 12 -9.45 -3.18 -3.92
N LYS A 13 -10.68 -2.67 -3.99
CA LYS A 13 -11.24 -1.83 -2.93
C LYS A 13 -11.41 -2.62 -1.64
N VAL A 14 -10.83 -2.10 -0.57
CA VAL A 14 -10.81 -2.78 0.73
C VAL A 14 -12.18 -2.66 1.41
N LEU A 15 -12.74 -3.81 1.79
CA LEU A 15 -14.01 -3.92 2.50
C LEU A 15 -13.77 -4.22 4.00
N PRO A 16 -14.69 -3.82 4.90
CA PRO A 16 -14.56 -4.05 6.35
C PRO A 16 -14.30 -5.50 6.72
N LYS A 17 -15.03 -6.44 6.11
CA LYS A 17 -14.87 -7.86 6.36
C LYS A 17 -13.48 -8.39 6.00
N LEU A 18 -12.89 -7.85 4.93
CA LEU A 18 -11.52 -8.20 4.53
C LEU A 18 -10.50 -7.71 5.56
N LEU A 19 -10.65 -6.49 6.06
CA LEU A 19 -9.78 -5.94 7.10
C LEU A 19 -9.77 -6.82 8.36
N GLU A 20 -10.95 -7.17 8.86
CA GLU A 20 -11.07 -8.02 10.05
C GLU A 20 -10.41 -9.39 9.86
N ASN A 21 -10.58 -10.02 8.70
CA ASN A 21 -9.98 -11.31 8.39
C ASN A 21 -8.45 -11.24 8.25
N ARG A 22 -7.91 -10.14 7.73
CA ARG A 22 -6.48 -9.99 7.45
C ARG A 22 -5.63 -9.62 8.67
N VAL A 23 -6.25 -9.13 9.74
CA VAL A 23 -5.55 -8.78 10.98
C VAL A 23 -5.66 -9.83 12.08
N LYS A 24 -6.35 -10.94 11.81
CA LYS A 24 -6.55 -12.04 12.74
C LYS A 24 -5.90 -13.33 12.25
N ASP A 25 -5.46 -14.14 13.19
CA ASP A 25 -5.07 -15.52 12.92
C ASP A 25 -6.31 -16.30 12.42
N PRO A 26 -6.25 -16.94 11.25
CA PRO A 26 -7.44 -17.59 10.66
C PRO A 26 -7.90 -18.82 11.43
N VAL A 27 -7.04 -19.43 12.25
CA VAL A 27 -7.35 -20.63 13.04
C VAL A 27 -7.79 -20.25 14.45
N LYS A 28 -7.04 -19.35 15.09
CA LYS A 28 -7.29 -18.98 16.50
C LYS A 28 -8.26 -17.81 16.64
N GLY A 29 -8.56 -17.07 15.57
CA GLY A 29 -9.41 -15.87 15.62
C GLY A 29 -8.83 -14.71 16.42
N ILE A 30 -7.58 -14.83 16.89
CA ILE A 30 -6.91 -13.82 17.73
C ILE A 30 -6.30 -12.77 16.82
N THR A 31 -6.49 -11.49 17.16
CA THR A 31 -5.84 -10.37 16.47
C THR A 31 -4.32 -10.46 16.62
N TYR A 32 -3.59 -10.33 15.52
CA TYR A 32 -2.13 -10.30 15.54
C TYR A 32 -1.61 -9.14 16.38
N PRO A 33 -0.58 -9.36 17.21
CA PRO A 33 0.00 -8.30 18.04
C PRO A 33 0.58 -7.18 17.18
N GLN A 34 0.39 -5.96 17.64
CA GLN A 34 1.00 -4.79 16.99
C GLN A 34 2.49 -4.73 17.33
N ARG A 35 3.28 -4.37 16.33
CA ARG A 35 4.70 -4.09 16.51
C ARG A 35 4.91 -2.65 16.96
N TYR A 36 6.04 -2.38 17.62
CA TYR A 36 6.40 -1.01 17.98
C TYR A 36 6.42 -0.06 16.78
N ILE A 37 6.93 -0.54 15.65
CA ILE A 37 6.95 0.23 14.38
C ILE A 37 5.54 0.67 13.91
N PHE A 38 4.47 -0.02 14.31
CA PHE A 38 3.09 0.35 13.99
C PHE A 38 2.77 1.77 14.47
N ILE A 39 3.24 2.15 15.67
CA ILE A 39 2.99 3.48 16.25
C ILE A 39 3.61 4.57 15.37
N LEU A 40 4.83 4.35 14.87
CA LEU A 40 5.50 5.28 13.97
C LEU A 40 4.76 5.44 12.65
N LEU A 41 4.38 4.31 12.04
CA LEU A 41 3.67 4.31 10.75
C LEU A 41 2.26 4.93 10.87
N GLN A 42 1.57 4.65 11.98
CA GLN A 42 0.30 5.30 12.32
C GLN A 42 0.46 6.83 12.44
N LYS A 43 1.57 7.28 13.04
CA LYS A 43 1.88 8.71 13.13
C LYS A 43 2.08 9.32 11.75
N TYR A 44 2.88 8.71 10.86
CA TYR A 44 3.05 9.21 9.49
C TYR A 44 1.72 9.38 8.75
N LEU A 45 0.87 8.37 8.81
CA LEU A 45 -0.43 8.37 8.17
C LEU A 45 -1.35 9.47 8.73
N LYS A 46 -1.39 9.62 10.06
CA LYS A 46 -2.16 10.65 10.74
C LYS A 46 -1.68 12.06 10.42
N ASP A 47 -0.37 12.30 10.51
CA ASP A 47 0.24 13.62 10.28
C ASP A 47 0.05 14.06 8.83
N PHE A 48 0.17 13.12 7.86
CA PHE A 48 -0.09 13.44 6.47
C PHE A 48 -1.52 13.90 6.24
N PHE A 49 -2.52 13.14 6.67
CA PHE A 49 -3.91 13.50 6.41
C PHE A 49 -4.42 14.69 7.23
N LYS A 50 -3.77 15.01 8.34
CA LYS A 50 -4.13 16.16 9.18
C LYS A 50 -3.40 17.44 8.77
N GLU A 51 -2.12 17.34 8.44
CA GLU A 51 -1.21 18.49 8.32
C GLU A 51 -0.48 18.53 6.96
N GLY A 52 -0.69 17.53 6.09
CA GLY A 52 0.06 17.40 4.84
C GLY A 52 1.55 17.04 5.04
N ALA A 53 1.90 16.51 6.23
CA ALA A 53 3.29 16.23 6.56
C ALA A 53 3.83 14.98 5.83
N GLU A 54 5.10 15.04 5.43
CA GLU A 54 5.83 13.88 4.90
C GLU A 54 6.33 12.97 6.05
N PRO A 55 6.51 11.68 5.81
CA PRO A 55 6.35 10.98 4.52
C PRO A 55 4.88 10.57 4.25
N ARG A 56 4.46 10.66 2.98
CA ARG A 56 3.19 10.11 2.49
C ARG A 56 3.36 8.87 1.60
N MET A 57 4.59 8.40 1.44
CA MET A 57 4.92 7.14 0.80
C MET A 57 5.92 6.38 1.65
N VAL A 58 5.54 5.16 2.07
CA VAL A 58 6.33 4.33 2.97
C VAL A 58 6.57 2.95 2.36
N GLY A 59 7.83 2.54 2.32
CA GLY A 59 8.24 1.20 1.95
C GLY A 59 8.52 0.35 3.18
N LEU A 60 7.85 -0.80 3.31
CA LEU A 60 8.11 -1.78 4.36
C LEU A 60 9.08 -2.84 3.85
N ALA A 61 10.35 -2.71 4.23
CA ALA A 61 11.44 -3.57 3.79
C ALA A 61 11.74 -4.66 4.83
N GLY A 62 11.91 -5.90 4.39
CA GLY A 62 12.26 -7.00 5.31
C GLY A 62 12.22 -8.36 4.63
N LEU A 63 12.73 -9.37 5.33
CA LEU A 63 12.70 -10.74 4.84
C LEU A 63 11.26 -11.24 4.65
N ARG A 64 11.09 -12.28 3.84
CA ARG A 64 9.80 -12.95 3.71
C ARG A 64 9.37 -13.51 5.06
N GLY A 65 8.08 -13.43 5.37
CA GLY A 65 7.53 -13.98 6.63
C GLY A 65 7.70 -13.10 7.87
N VAL A 66 8.38 -11.94 7.80
CA VAL A 66 8.54 -11.07 8.97
C VAL A 66 7.28 -10.28 9.35
N GLY A 67 6.18 -10.41 8.61
CA GLY A 67 4.90 -9.76 8.92
C GLY A 67 4.70 -8.38 8.30
N LYS A 68 5.37 -8.05 7.18
CA LYS A 68 5.15 -6.80 6.43
C LYS A 68 3.69 -6.63 6.00
N THR A 69 3.13 -7.65 5.38
CA THR A 69 1.74 -7.66 4.90
C THR A 69 0.75 -7.54 6.07
N THR A 70 1.01 -8.23 7.20
CA THR A 70 0.18 -8.10 8.40
C THR A 70 0.18 -6.66 8.93
N LEU A 71 1.37 -6.04 9.02
CA LEU A 71 1.53 -4.66 9.45
C LEU A 71 0.81 -3.68 8.52
N MET A 72 0.90 -3.90 7.20
CA MET A 72 0.19 -3.12 6.20
C MET A 72 -1.34 -3.20 6.40
N TRP A 73 -1.88 -4.40 6.68
CA TRP A 73 -3.31 -4.58 6.97
C TRP A 73 -3.74 -3.95 8.29
N GLN A 74 -2.88 -3.97 9.31
CA GLN A 74 -3.15 -3.26 10.58
C GLN A 74 -3.24 -1.75 10.37
N LEU A 75 -2.37 -1.17 9.53
CA LEU A 75 -2.42 0.24 9.15
C LEU A 75 -3.67 0.56 8.31
N ALA A 76 -4.02 -0.32 7.37
CA ALA A 76 -5.25 -0.18 6.60
C ALA A 76 -6.49 -0.16 7.50
N ARG A 77 -6.56 -1.04 8.50
CA ARG A 77 -7.66 -1.02 9.48
C ARG A 77 -7.70 0.27 10.28
N TYR A 78 -6.56 0.78 10.69
CA TYR A 78 -6.49 2.07 11.37
C TYR A 78 -6.99 3.21 10.47
N ALA A 79 -6.53 3.27 9.21
CA ALA A 79 -6.95 4.26 8.23
C ALA A 79 -8.46 4.20 7.97
N TYR A 80 -8.99 2.99 7.81
CA TYR A 80 -10.42 2.76 7.56
C TYR A 80 -11.30 3.30 8.69
N ASN A 81 -10.89 3.07 9.94
CA ASN A 81 -11.68 3.46 11.11
C ASN A 81 -11.54 4.94 11.50
N ASN A 82 -10.46 5.62 11.07
CA ASN A 82 -10.12 6.94 11.61
C ASN A 82 -9.93 8.03 10.54
N ILE A 83 -9.73 7.67 9.27
CA ILE A 83 -9.32 8.62 8.22
C ILE A 83 -10.22 8.53 6.99
N THR A 84 -10.19 7.40 6.29
CA THR A 84 -10.92 7.20 5.04
C THR A 84 -11.23 5.74 4.78
N THR A 85 -12.42 5.49 4.23
CA THR A 85 -12.81 4.16 3.72
C THR A 85 -12.31 3.91 2.29
N ASN A 86 -11.65 4.90 1.70
CA ASN A 86 -11.15 4.84 0.33
C ASN A 86 -9.74 4.24 0.31
N ILE A 87 -9.68 2.93 0.51
CA ILE A 87 -8.45 2.14 0.61
C ILE A 87 -8.44 1.08 -0.49
N TRP A 88 -7.31 0.96 -1.17
CA TRP A 88 -7.12 0.06 -2.32
C TRP A 88 -5.91 -0.84 -2.10
N PHE A 89 -6.11 -2.14 -2.22
CA PHE A 89 -5.07 -3.16 -2.04
C PHE A 89 -4.76 -3.88 -3.35
N PHE A 90 -3.51 -3.85 -3.74
CA PHE A 90 -3.01 -4.56 -4.91
C PHE A 90 -1.91 -5.55 -4.49
N ASN A 91 -2.17 -6.84 -4.71
CA ASN A 91 -1.13 -7.86 -4.68
C ASN A 91 -0.43 -7.84 -6.04
N VAL A 92 0.79 -7.27 -6.07
CA VAL A 92 1.52 -7.03 -7.33
C VAL A 92 1.92 -8.34 -8.00
N ASN A 93 2.29 -9.35 -7.22
CA ASN A 93 2.57 -10.69 -7.76
C ASN A 93 1.36 -11.25 -8.54
N SER A 94 0.17 -11.14 -7.95
CA SER A 94 -1.07 -11.59 -8.62
C SER A 94 -1.37 -10.79 -9.88
N LEU A 95 -1.20 -9.46 -9.86
CA LEU A 95 -1.36 -8.62 -11.06
C LEU A 95 -0.43 -9.06 -12.19
N MET A 96 0.86 -9.21 -11.87
CA MET A 96 1.87 -9.59 -12.86
C MET A 96 1.63 -10.99 -13.44
N ASN A 97 1.17 -11.95 -12.62
CA ASN A 97 0.82 -13.30 -13.08
C ASN A 97 -0.39 -13.29 -14.04
N LEU A 98 -1.27 -12.30 -13.93
CA LEU A 98 -2.39 -12.08 -14.86
C LEU A 98 -2.00 -11.22 -16.07
N GLY A 99 -0.73 -10.80 -16.16
CA GLY A 99 -0.19 -10.02 -17.28
C GLY A 99 -0.41 -8.50 -17.16
N TYR A 100 -0.76 -7.98 -15.97
CA TYR A 100 -1.02 -6.56 -15.74
C TYR A 100 0.02 -5.93 -14.81
N SER A 101 0.45 -4.72 -15.14
CA SER A 101 1.35 -3.90 -14.31
C SER A 101 0.58 -3.05 -13.29
N ILE A 102 1.29 -2.51 -12.30
CA ILE A 102 0.74 -1.50 -11.38
C ILE A 102 0.22 -0.28 -12.16
N GLN A 103 0.94 0.15 -13.20
CA GLN A 103 0.54 1.30 -14.02
C GLN A 103 -0.81 1.08 -14.71
N GLU A 104 -1.03 -0.10 -15.30
CA GLU A 104 -2.30 -0.44 -15.93
C GLU A 104 -3.45 -0.51 -14.93
N ALA A 105 -3.19 -1.06 -13.74
CA ALA A 105 -4.18 -1.09 -12.67
C ALA A 105 -4.57 0.32 -12.20
N LEU A 106 -3.61 1.24 -12.06
CA LEU A 106 -3.88 2.64 -11.70
C LEU A 106 -4.65 3.39 -12.78
N LEU A 107 -4.32 3.20 -14.05
CA LEU A 107 -5.08 3.78 -15.17
C LEU A 107 -6.53 3.28 -15.18
N ARG A 108 -6.74 2.00 -14.94
CA ARG A 108 -8.09 1.42 -14.88
C ARG A 108 -8.86 1.88 -13.64
N MET A 109 -8.16 2.16 -12.56
CA MET A 109 -8.74 2.73 -11.34
C MET A 109 -9.32 4.13 -11.56
N GLU A 110 -8.73 4.95 -12.44
CA GLU A 110 -9.28 6.26 -12.81
C GLU A 110 -10.70 6.13 -13.40
N GLU A 111 -10.99 5.06 -14.14
CA GLU A 111 -12.34 4.77 -14.62
C GLU A 111 -13.30 4.44 -13.49
N VAL A 112 -12.87 3.63 -12.51
CA VAL A 112 -13.68 3.29 -11.33
C VAL A 112 -13.94 4.53 -10.45
N LEU A 113 -12.96 5.42 -10.34
CA LEU A 113 -13.09 6.68 -9.58
C LEU A 113 -13.90 7.75 -10.33
N GLY A 114 -14.07 7.61 -11.65
CA GLY A 114 -14.72 8.59 -12.51
C GLY A 114 -13.90 9.87 -12.74
N CYS A 115 -12.62 9.87 -12.37
CA CYS A 115 -11.70 11.00 -12.60
C CYS A 115 -10.25 10.54 -12.59
N LYS A 116 -9.36 11.37 -13.14
CA LYS A 116 -7.93 11.13 -13.10
C LYS A 116 -7.36 11.31 -11.69
N LEU A 117 -6.31 10.55 -11.37
CA LEU A 117 -5.65 10.62 -10.07
C LEU A 117 -5.04 11.99 -9.77
N ASN A 118 -4.59 12.74 -10.78
CA ASN A 118 -4.00 14.07 -10.61
C ASN A 118 -5.01 15.18 -10.22
N VAL A 119 -6.31 14.93 -10.39
CA VAL A 119 -7.39 15.83 -9.96
C VAL A 119 -8.24 15.25 -8.83
N TYR A 120 -7.86 14.06 -8.32
CA TYR A 120 -8.57 13.44 -7.21
C TYR A 120 -8.29 14.18 -5.90
N ASP A 121 -9.32 14.68 -5.24
CA ASP A 121 -9.24 15.60 -4.10
C ASP A 121 -9.60 14.99 -2.73
N LYS A 122 -10.00 13.71 -2.71
CA LYS A 122 -10.38 13.03 -1.47
C LYS A 122 -9.24 12.19 -0.92
N PRO A 123 -9.17 12.01 0.43
CA PRO A 123 -8.21 11.09 1.04
C PRO A 123 -8.28 9.69 0.42
N ILE A 124 -7.13 9.15 0.02
CA ILE A 124 -7.02 7.82 -0.55
C ILE A 124 -5.76 7.12 -0.03
N VAL A 125 -5.87 5.82 0.26
CA VAL A 125 -4.75 4.99 0.70
C VAL A 125 -4.52 3.86 -0.28
N PHE A 126 -3.30 3.74 -0.77
CA PHE A 126 -2.85 2.66 -1.62
C PHE A 126 -1.97 1.68 -0.85
N LEU A 127 -2.25 0.41 -1.00
CA LEU A 127 -1.50 -0.70 -0.43
C LEU A 127 -0.98 -1.57 -1.58
N PHE A 128 0.33 -1.59 -1.78
CA PHE A 128 0.97 -2.44 -2.78
C PHE A 128 1.82 -3.51 -2.08
N ASP A 129 1.43 -4.76 -2.21
CA ASP A 129 2.16 -5.89 -1.63
C ASP A 129 3.10 -6.50 -2.66
N GLU A 130 4.37 -6.71 -2.26
CA GLU A 130 5.46 -7.27 -3.09
C GLU A 130 5.70 -6.48 -4.39
N VAL A 131 5.87 -5.15 -4.28
CA VAL A 131 6.02 -4.23 -5.43
C VAL A 131 7.12 -4.61 -6.40
N HIS A 132 8.16 -5.31 -5.93
CA HIS A 132 9.30 -5.70 -6.72
C HIS A 132 9.00 -6.73 -7.82
N ASP A 133 7.83 -7.33 -7.82
CA ASP A 133 7.39 -8.23 -8.87
C ASP A 133 7.05 -7.49 -10.18
N ASP A 134 6.72 -6.18 -10.11
CA ASP A 134 6.62 -5.33 -11.30
C ASP A 134 7.97 -4.63 -11.57
N PRO A 135 8.66 -4.93 -12.68
CA PRO A 135 9.95 -4.29 -12.99
C PRO A 135 9.94 -2.77 -13.08
N LYS A 136 8.75 -2.18 -13.31
CA LYS A 136 8.55 -0.73 -13.44
C LYS A 136 8.01 -0.07 -12.17
N TRP A 137 7.87 -0.81 -11.08
CA TRP A 137 7.24 -0.34 -9.84
C TRP A 137 7.77 1.02 -9.35
N ALA A 138 9.09 1.21 -9.36
CA ALA A 138 9.71 2.43 -8.83
C ALA A 138 9.31 3.68 -9.63
N LYS A 139 9.30 3.57 -10.96
CA LYS A 139 8.85 4.64 -11.84
C LYS A 139 7.35 4.91 -11.67
N THR A 140 6.56 3.85 -11.58
CA THR A 140 5.10 3.97 -11.43
C THR A 140 4.73 4.63 -10.10
N LEU A 141 5.35 4.21 -8.99
CA LEU A 141 5.08 4.82 -7.68
C LEU A 141 5.59 6.26 -7.59
N LYS A 142 6.68 6.59 -8.26
CA LYS A 142 7.13 7.98 -8.40
C LYS A 142 6.06 8.84 -9.07
N ILE A 143 5.52 8.38 -10.22
CA ILE A 143 4.45 9.09 -10.94
C ILE A 143 3.21 9.24 -10.06
N LEU A 144 2.78 8.16 -9.40
CA LEU A 144 1.64 8.20 -8.48
C LEU A 144 1.85 9.25 -7.37
N TYR A 145 3.06 9.30 -6.79
CA TYR A 145 3.40 10.31 -5.79
C TYR A 145 3.30 11.73 -6.35
N ASP A 146 3.87 11.98 -7.52
CA ASP A 146 3.90 13.32 -8.11
C ASP A 146 2.50 13.79 -8.54
N GLU A 147 1.65 12.89 -9.01
CA GLU A 147 0.32 13.21 -9.54
C GLU A 147 -0.79 13.20 -8.48
N CYS A 148 -0.89 12.18 -7.62
CA CYS A 148 -1.97 12.05 -6.65
C CYS A 148 -1.56 12.60 -5.28
N ARG A 149 -1.81 13.89 -5.05
CA ARG A 149 -1.38 14.59 -3.82
C ARG A 149 -2.15 14.20 -2.56
N THR A 150 -3.32 13.63 -2.72
CA THR A 150 -4.17 13.16 -1.61
C THR A 150 -3.91 11.72 -1.19
N ALA A 151 -2.95 11.06 -1.86
CA ALA A 151 -2.64 9.67 -1.62
C ALA A 151 -1.59 9.45 -0.54
N PHE A 152 -1.89 8.52 0.38
CA PHE A 152 -0.88 7.87 1.21
C PHE A 152 -0.59 6.48 0.65
N VAL A 153 0.67 6.15 0.44
CA VAL A 153 1.10 4.90 -0.20
C VAL A 153 1.90 4.06 0.78
N ILE A 154 1.52 2.79 0.91
CA ILE A 154 2.28 1.78 1.65
C ILE A 154 2.65 0.67 0.67
N ALA A 155 3.95 0.45 0.51
CA ALA A 155 4.49 -0.60 -0.36
C ALA A 155 5.30 -1.60 0.44
N THR A 156 5.16 -2.90 0.16
CA THR A 156 6.02 -3.93 0.74
C THR A 156 6.96 -4.51 -0.30
N GLY A 157 8.12 -4.98 0.16
CA GLY A 157 9.07 -5.64 -0.72
C GLY A 157 10.28 -6.20 0.05
N SER A 158 11.18 -6.85 -0.68
CA SER A 158 12.44 -7.32 -0.10
C SER A 158 13.35 -6.16 0.29
N SER A 159 14.16 -6.34 1.33
CA SER A 159 15.06 -5.29 1.83
C SER A 159 16.03 -4.78 0.76
N ALA A 160 16.60 -5.66 -0.04
CA ALA A 160 17.57 -5.30 -1.07
C ALA A 160 16.96 -4.37 -2.15
N LEU A 161 15.72 -4.66 -2.57
CA LEU A 161 15.07 -3.92 -3.65
C LEU A 161 14.50 -2.59 -3.21
N LEU A 162 13.95 -2.50 -2.00
CA LEU A 162 13.44 -1.24 -1.47
C LEU A 162 14.55 -0.28 -1.00
N ILE A 163 15.71 -0.80 -0.59
CA ILE A 163 16.84 0.02 -0.18
C ILE A 163 17.62 0.55 -1.39
N ASN A 164 17.74 -0.24 -2.46
CA ASN A 164 18.45 0.10 -3.71
C ASN A 164 17.52 0.77 -4.74
N GLN A 165 16.56 1.54 -4.28
CA GLN A 165 15.67 2.30 -5.17
C GLN A 165 16.43 3.42 -5.92
N THR A 166 15.85 3.90 -7.01
CA THR A 166 16.41 5.02 -7.75
C THR A 166 16.48 6.27 -6.88
N PRO A 167 17.47 7.17 -7.09
CA PRO A 167 17.58 8.44 -6.33
C PRO A 167 16.27 9.23 -6.31
N ASP A 168 15.56 9.25 -7.42
CA ASP A 168 14.27 9.95 -7.56
C ASP A 168 13.18 9.42 -6.64
N LEU A 169 13.09 8.10 -6.48
CA LEU A 169 12.13 7.49 -5.57
C LEU A 169 12.60 7.59 -4.11
N ALA A 170 13.91 7.53 -3.86
CA ALA A 170 14.49 7.66 -2.54
C ALA A 170 14.17 9.02 -1.89
N ALA A 171 14.01 10.07 -2.68
CA ALA A 171 13.59 11.38 -2.21
C ALA A 171 12.11 11.44 -1.78
N ARG A 172 11.29 10.45 -2.17
CA ARG A 172 9.83 10.42 -1.99
C ARG A 172 9.35 9.32 -1.05
N MET A 173 10.06 8.21 -0.99
CA MET A 173 9.68 7.03 -0.20
C MET A 173 10.54 6.88 1.04
N LYS A 174 9.92 6.93 2.19
CA LYS A 174 10.56 6.57 3.45
C LYS A 174 10.56 5.05 3.60
N VAL A 175 11.74 4.43 3.65
CA VAL A 175 11.87 2.99 3.84
C VAL A 175 12.04 2.66 5.32
N GLU A 176 11.14 1.84 5.84
CA GLU A 176 11.19 1.32 7.20
C GLU A 176 11.54 -0.18 7.18
N LYS A 177 12.58 -0.55 7.92
CA LYS A 177 13.05 -1.94 8.00
C LYS A 177 12.26 -2.71 9.05
N ILE A 178 11.68 -3.84 8.62
CA ILE A 178 10.96 -4.76 9.49
C ILE A 178 11.84 -5.96 9.80
N TYR A 179 12.16 -6.13 11.07
CA TYR A 179 12.98 -7.23 11.55
C TYR A 179 12.10 -8.37 12.08
N PRO A 180 12.61 -9.61 12.11
CA PRO A 180 11.93 -10.71 12.79
C PRO A 180 11.61 -10.35 14.26
N PHE A 181 10.54 -10.93 14.81
CA PHE A 181 10.33 -10.84 16.27
C PHE A 181 11.54 -11.48 16.98
N LYS A 182 12.10 -10.77 17.93
CA LYS A 182 13.00 -11.39 18.91
C LYS A 182 12.10 -12.04 19.96
N PHE A 183 12.21 -13.35 20.08
CA PHE A 183 11.59 -14.12 21.16
C PHE A 183 12.47 -14.02 22.40
#